data_c974a1603356e94b994e74b3bce60b34
#
_entry.id   c974a1603356e94b994e74b3bce60b34
#
_cell.length_a   1.000
_cell.length_b   1.000
_cell.length_c   1.000
_cell.angle_alpha   90.00
_cell.angle_beta   90.00
_cell.angle_gamma   90.00
#
_symmetry.space_group_name_H-M   'P 1'
#
loop_
_entity.id
_entity.type
_entity.pdbx_description
1 polymer ?
#
loop_
_entity_poly.entity_id
_entity_poly.type
_entity_poly.pdbx_seq_one_letter_code
_entity_poly.pdbx_strand_id
1 'polypeptide(L)'
;LGDYNREPITIVEIDPDFCGNTYGIAPCTAIISESSTGQKCFNTYVTCQDRENYDRQTQTLRFVAPHSNSMIAGVNLLPLISTNREGKVSVSASPTKVNIGGASANSSPLGKRETVTIKMRDMPYNDAIVDPYRDERPYNPVDKGTFWPKWLARNPYYQGRNIRVLEGFAGQPLGSFRARHYIIDSITQPDSSGSVTIKAFDILRKTDGDKAKYPEVIRCSLSSDVDASQTTIQAAGAASDFNVSDPIISYGFIRINDEVIAFGSVSDIGGGLIQFNGCTRATNGTEASDHSAEDDIFRCVRVAGKSWKVAAWLLEGPAKIPSQYIDNAAWDAECEPWINTFDVSTLLTEAADVNK
;
A
#
# COMPACT_ATOMS: atom_id res chain seq x y z
N LEU A 1 -11.65 1.31 42.28
CA LEU A 1 -10.43 1.98 42.83
C LEU A 1 -9.12 1.57 42.12
N GLY A 2 -9.15 0.85 40.99
CA GLY A 2 -7.97 0.33 40.28
C GLY A 2 -7.50 1.08 39.05
N ASP A 3 -8.23 2.07 38.55
CA ASP A 3 -8.00 2.58 37.19
C ASP A 3 -7.17 3.87 37.09
N TYR A 4 -6.80 4.50 38.19
CA TYR A 4 -6.15 5.82 38.17
C TYR A 4 -4.62 5.79 38.09
N ASN A 5 -3.98 4.62 38.05
CA ASN A 5 -2.50 4.51 38.08
C ASN A 5 -1.97 3.51 37.07
N ARG A 6 -2.54 3.47 35.85
CA ARG A 6 -2.04 2.61 34.78
C ARG A 6 -0.92 3.31 34.03
N GLU A 7 0.23 2.62 33.96
CA GLU A 7 1.37 3.10 33.19
C GLU A 7 1.11 2.98 31.69
N PRO A 8 1.21 4.07 30.90
CA PRO A 8 1.03 4.01 29.47
C PRO A 8 2.20 3.31 28.80
N ILE A 9 1.90 2.43 27.85
CA ILE A 9 2.87 1.69 27.05
C ILE A 9 2.67 2.02 25.58
N THR A 10 3.78 2.34 24.91
CA THR A 10 3.82 2.50 23.46
C THR A 10 4.72 1.41 22.86
N ILE A 11 4.18 0.65 21.90
CA ILE A 11 4.90 -0.36 21.15
C ILE A 11 4.96 0.08 19.69
N VAL A 12 6.11 -0.10 19.06
CA VAL A 12 6.27 0.07 17.62
C VAL A 12 6.46 -1.32 17.01
N GLU A 13 5.62 -1.66 16.05
CA GLU A 13 5.73 -2.90 15.28
C GLU A 13 6.13 -2.59 13.85
N ILE A 14 7.09 -3.35 13.33
CA ILE A 14 7.55 -3.29 11.93
C ILE A 14 7.37 -4.69 11.34
N ASP A 15 6.79 -4.77 10.14
CA ASP A 15 6.57 -6.01 9.42
C ASP A 15 7.52 -6.13 8.20
N PRO A 16 8.81 -6.51 8.38
CA PRO A 16 9.71 -6.79 7.28
C PRO A 16 9.35 -8.10 6.58
N ASP A 17 9.84 -8.24 5.33
CA ASP A 17 9.79 -9.52 4.65
C ASP A 17 10.74 -10.52 5.32
N PHE A 18 10.30 -11.77 5.35
CA PHE A 18 11.04 -12.88 5.90
C PHE A 18 10.76 -14.14 5.09
N CYS A 19 11.75 -14.98 4.88
CA CYS A 19 11.55 -16.25 4.18
C CYS A 19 10.94 -17.29 5.11
N GLY A 20 9.82 -17.89 4.70
CA GLY A 20 9.16 -18.97 5.42
C GLY A 20 9.88 -20.32 5.31
N ASN A 21 10.78 -20.47 4.31
CA ASN A 21 11.52 -21.72 4.10
C ASN A 21 12.67 -21.89 5.09
N THR A 22 12.93 -23.14 5.43
CA THR A 22 14.14 -23.53 6.19
C THR A 22 15.30 -23.77 5.23
N TYR A 23 16.46 -23.18 5.52
CA TYR A 23 17.67 -23.32 4.71
C TYR A 23 18.06 -24.79 4.45
N GLY A 24 18.23 -25.14 3.18
CA GLY A 24 18.63 -26.48 2.75
C GLY A 24 17.56 -27.58 2.92
N ILE A 25 16.32 -27.19 3.19
CA ILE A 25 15.16 -28.10 3.22
C ILE A 25 14.19 -27.69 2.12
N ALA A 26 13.78 -28.65 1.28
CA ALA A 26 12.85 -28.37 0.19
C ALA A 26 11.62 -27.55 0.65
N PRO A 27 11.20 -26.52 -0.10
CA PRO A 27 11.66 -26.17 -1.45
C PRO A 27 13.00 -25.42 -1.53
N CYS A 28 13.62 -24.98 -0.44
CA CYS A 28 14.92 -24.33 -0.46
C CYS A 28 16.05 -25.33 -0.80
N THR A 29 16.73 -25.09 -1.92
CA THR A 29 17.83 -25.94 -2.43
C THR A 29 19.23 -25.44 -2.06
N ALA A 30 19.32 -24.35 -1.29
CA ALA A 30 20.60 -23.73 -0.94
C ALA A 30 21.49 -24.67 -0.10
N ILE A 31 22.79 -24.72 -0.43
CA ILE A 31 23.80 -25.49 0.27
C ILE A 31 24.99 -24.61 0.69
N ILE A 32 25.54 -24.86 1.90
CA ILE A 32 26.61 -24.01 2.46
C ILE A 32 27.86 -24.06 1.59
N SER A 33 28.19 -25.20 0.97
CA SER A 33 29.39 -25.36 0.11
C SER A 33 29.35 -24.48 -1.14
N GLU A 34 28.17 -24.05 -1.58
CA GLU A 34 27.96 -23.14 -2.71
C GLU A 34 27.78 -21.69 -2.31
N SER A 35 27.70 -21.44 -1.01
CA SER A 35 27.55 -20.09 -0.48
C SER A 35 28.85 -19.30 -0.60
N SER A 36 28.82 -18.14 -1.23
CA SER A 36 29.95 -17.21 -1.33
C SER A 36 30.51 -16.76 0.04
N THR A 37 29.70 -16.88 1.10
CA THR A 37 30.06 -16.49 2.47
C THR A 37 30.40 -17.70 3.36
N GLY A 38 30.19 -18.92 2.89
CA GLY A 38 30.32 -20.14 3.70
C GLY A 38 29.31 -20.25 4.85
N GLN A 39 28.20 -19.51 4.77
CA GLN A 39 27.19 -19.43 5.83
C GLN A 39 25.78 -19.50 5.24
N LYS A 40 24.82 -19.91 6.08
CA LYS A 40 23.40 -19.85 5.77
C LYS A 40 22.96 -18.39 5.57
N CYS A 41 21.91 -18.17 4.80
CA CYS A 41 21.27 -16.85 4.65
C CYS A 41 20.73 -16.32 5.98
N PHE A 42 20.16 -15.10 5.97
CA PHE A 42 19.47 -14.50 7.13
C PHE A 42 17.95 -14.53 6.96
N ASN A 43 17.42 -15.42 6.12
CA ASN A 43 16.00 -15.47 5.74
C ASN A 43 15.42 -14.15 5.21
N THR A 44 16.27 -13.28 4.63
CA THR A 44 15.86 -12.07 3.94
C THR A 44 16.12 -12.22 2.44
N TYR A 45 15.33 -11.55 1.61
CA TYR A 45 15.45 -11.67 0.14
C TYR A 45 16.86 -11.34 -0.38
N VAL A 46 17.49 -10.30 0.20
CA VAL A 46 18.84 -9.86 -0.24
C VAL A 46 19.91 -10.90 0.09
N THR A 47 19.78 -11.59 1.21
CA THR A 47 20.73 -12.61 1.65
C THR A 47 20.39 -14.01 1.14
N CYS A 48 19.24 -14.17 0.46
CA CYS A 48 18.79 -15.46 -0.03
C CYS A 48 19.73 -15.99 -1.13
N GLN A 49 20.11 -17.25 -0.99
CA GLN A 49 21.01 -17.99 -1.90
C GLN A 49 20.22 -18.85 -2.91
N ASP A 50 18.89 -18.91 -2.73
CA ASP A 50 17.95 -19.63 -3.61
C ASP A 50 16.72 -18.75 -3.81
N ARG A 51 16.85 -17.71 -4.64
CA ARG A 51 15.82 -16.69 -4.84
C ARG A 51 14.59 -17.19 -5.59
N GLU A 52 14.71 -18.23 -6.40
CA GLU A 52 13.60 -18.80 -7.15
C GLU A 52 12.58 -19.48 -6.21
N ASN A 53 13.06 -20.05 -5.11
CA ASN A 53 12.25 -20.70 -4.10
C ASN A 53 12.02 -19.81 -2.86
N TYR A 54 12.26 -18.49 -2.95
CA TYR A 54 12.04 -17.59 -1.82
C TYR A 54 10.55 -17.50 -1.46
N ASP A 55 10.18 -18.05 -0.30
CA ASP A 55 8.83 -17.95 0.24
C ASP A 55 8.66 -16.67 1.06
N ARG A 56 8.00 -15.68 0.45
CA ARG A 56 7.81 -14.37 1.06
C ARG A 56 6.74 -14.38 2.14
N GLN A 57 7.16 -14.36 3.38
CA GLN A 57 6.33 -14.16 4.57
C GLN A 57 6.64 -12.81 5.22
N THR A 58 5.92 -12.46 6.27
CA THR A 58 6.19 -11.29 7.11
C THR A 58 6.50 -11.73 8.53
N GLN A 59 7.46 -11.07 9.16
CA GLN A 59 7.77 -11.25 10.57
C GLN A 59 7.54 -9.95 11.32
N THR A 60 6.71 -9.96 12.35
CA THR A 60 6.48 -8.75 13.17
C THR A 60 7.60 -8.57 14.19
N LEU A 61 8.36 -7.48 14.04
CA LEU A 61 9.35 -7.03 15.02
C LEU A 61 8.71 -5.99 15.95
N ARG A 62 8.81 -6.20 17.27
CA ARG A 62 8.21 -5.31 18.27
C ARG A 62 9.26 -4.58 19.07
N PHE A 63 9.11 -3.28 19.19
CA PHE A 63 10.02 -2.41 19.93
C PHE A 63 9.25 -1.72 21.05
N VAL A 64 9.80 -1.79 22.26
CA VAL A 64 9.19 -1.17 23.45
C VAL A 64 10.30 -0.61 24.35
N ALA A 65 9.96 0.36 25.20
CA ALA A 65 10.89 0.84 26.20
C ALA A 65 11.31 -0.30 27.16
N PRO A 66 12.59 -0.38 27.56
CA PRO A 66 13.13 -1.53 28.32
C PRO A 66 12.37 -1.88 29.61
N HIS A 67 11.90 -0.87 30.34
CA HIS A 67 11.16 -1.06 31.58
C HIS A 67 9.74 -1.60 31.37
N SER A 68 9.19 -1.46 30.18
CA SER A 68 7.85 -1.96 29.84
C SER A 68 7.85 -3.42 29.38
N ASN A 69 9.01 -4.04 29.13
CA ASN A 69 9.11 -5.42 28.64
C ASN A 69 8.48 -6.45 29.57
N SER A 70 8.56 -6.25 30.89
CA SER A 70 7.98 -7.15 31.90
C SER A 70 6.48 -6.98 32.09
N MET A 71 5.89 -5.95 31.51
CA MET A 71 4.48 -5.61 31.74
C MET A 71 3.53 -6.25 30.72
N ILE A 72 4.07 -6.87 29.67
CA ILE A 72 3.30 -7.56 28.63
C ILE A 72 3.78 -9.00 28.56
N ALA A 73 3.00 -9.91 29.13
CA ALA A 73 3.34 -11.33 29.16
C ALA A 73 3.15 -12.00 27.79
N GLY A 74 4.02 -12.95 27.46
CA GLY A 74 3.86 -13.87 26.32
C GLY A 74 4.17 -13.26 24.94
N VAL A 75 4.79 -12.09 24.86
CA VAL A 75 5.14 -11.42 23.60
C VAL A 75 6.65 -11.23 23.50
N ASN A 76 7.25 -11.64 22.38
CA ASN A 76 8.64 -11.34 22.07
C ASN A 76 8.78 -9.87 21.73
N LEU A 77 9.45 -9.11 22.58
CA LEU A 77 9.67 -7.68 22.40
C LEU A 77 11.16 -7.42 22.22
N LEU A 78 11.49 -6.61 21.22
CA LEU A 78 12.81 -6.01 21.11
C LEU A 78 12.86 -4.80 22.05
N PRO A 79 13.86 -4.71 22.94
CA PRO A 79 13.99 -3.58 23.83
C PRO A 79 14.22 -2.29 23.03
N LEU A 80 13.41 -1.28 23.31
CA LEU A 80 13.54 0.03 22.72
C LEU A 80 14.28 0.94 23.69
N ILE A 81 15.44 1.43 23.26
CA ILE A 81 16.20 2.40 24.03
C ILE A 81 15.82 3.79 23.52
N SER A 82 15.13 4.55 24.35
CA SER A 82 14.77 5.92 24.06
C SER A 82 15.99 6.85 24.08
N THR A 83 15.95 7.90 23.28
CA THR A 83 16.96 8.97 23.28
C THR A 83 16.88 9.88 24.52
N ASN A 84 15.80 9.78 25.31
CA ASN A 84 15.68 10.52 26.55
C ASN A 84 16.00 9.63 27.77
N ARG A 85 16.39 10.28 28.89
CA ARG A 85 16.76 9.58 30.14
C ARG A 85 15.61 8.79 30.76
N GLU A 86 14.37 9.06 30.36
CA GLU A 86 13.16 8.43 30.90
C GLU A 86 12.79 7.12 30.18
N GLY A 87 13.56 6.70 29.18
CA GLY A 87 13.34 5.42 28.49
C GLY A 87 12.06 5.37 27.63
N LYS A 88 11.44 6.50 27.32
CA LYS A 88 10.21 6.55 26.53
C LYS A 88 10.52 6.54 25.04
N VAL A 89 9.68 5.83 24.28
CA VAL A 89 9.63 5.94 22.82
C VAL A 89 9.18 7.35 22.46
N SER A 90 9.97 8.07 21.67
CA SER A 90 9.52 9.34 21.15
C SER A 90 8.76 9.11 19.85
N VAL A 91 7.43 9.14 19.91
CA VAL A 91 6.54 9.13 18.77
C VAL A 91 5.93 10.52 18.63
N SER A 92 6.21 11.19 17.53
CA SER A 92 5.62 12.48 17.20
C SER A 92 4.79 12.33 15.94
N ALA A 93 3.49 12.54 16.05
CA ALA A 93 2.56 12.51 14.94
C ALA A 93 2.08 13.92 14.58
N SER A 94 2.04 14.25 13.30
CA SER A 94 1.41 15.50 12.86
C SER A 94 -0.11 15.33 12.88
N PRO A 95 -0.88 16.37 13.23
CA PRO A 95 -2.34 16.24 13.28
C PRO A 95 -2.92 15.98 11.89
N THR A 96 -3.88 15.06 11.83
CA THR A 96 -4.75 14.86 10.67
C THR A 96 -5.77 16.01 10.61
N LYS A 97 -5.96 16.58 9.43
CA LYS A 97 -7.04 17.53 9.18
C LYS A 97 -8.05 16.89 8.25
N VAL A 98 -9.28 16.75 8.71
CA VAL A 98 -10.41 16.31 7.89
C VAL A 98 -11.08 17.54 7.29
N ASN A 99 -11.31 17.52 5.99
CA ASN A 99 -11.95 18.63 5.27
C ASN A 99 -13.47 18.37 5.25
N ILE A 100 -14.21 19.01 6.16
CA ILE A 100 -15.66 18.83 6.27
C ILE A 100 -16.43 19.80 5.35
N GLY A 101 -15.76 20.82 4.81
CA GLY A 101 -16.40 21.95 4.12
C GLY A 101 -16.43 21.89 2.59
N GLY A 102 -16.19 20.74 1.96
CA GLY A 102 -16.13 20.63 0.49
C GLY A 102 -14.79 21.07 -0.11
N ALA A 103 -14.51 20.60 -1.32
CA ALA A 103 -13.28 20.89 -2.01
C ALA A 103 -13.22 22.35 -2.45
N SER A 104 -12.42 23.16 -1.81
CA SER A 104 -11.90 24.37 -2.48
C SER A 104 -10.77 23.92 -3.43
N ALA A 105 -10.62 24.60 -4.55
CA ALA A 105 -9.73 24.23 -5.68
C ALA A 105 -8.24 23.94 -5.29
N ASN A 106 -7.84 24.24 -4.07
CA ASN A 106 -6.46 24.11 -3.58
C ASN A 106 -6.31 23.19 -2.34
N SER A 107 -7.34 22.45 -1.93
CA SER A 107 -7.26 21.55 -0.79
C SER A 107 -7.61 20.11 -1.20
N SER A 108 -6.79 19.15 -0.80
CA SER A 108 -7.14 17.74 -0.94
C SER A 108 -8.51 17.46 -0.31
N PRO A 109 -9.49 16.86 -1.03
CA PRO A 109 -10.81 16.55 -0.50
C PRO A 109 -10.77 15.71 0.76
N LEU A 110 -9.77 14.83 0.88
CA LEU A 110 -9.56 13.98 2.05
C LEU A 110 -8.76 14.65 3.19
N GLY A 111 -8.43 15.94 3.05
CA GLY A 111 -7.71 16.70 4.07
C GLY A 111 -6.20 16.41 4.13
N LYS A 112 -5.56 16.84 5.23
CA LYS A 112 -4.13 16.60 5.45
C LYS A 112 -3.94 15.28 6.19
N ARG A 113 -3.14 14.39 5.61
CA ARG A 113 -2.83 13.08 6.17
C ARG A 113 -1.77 13.16 7.26
N GLU A 114 -1.87 12.22 8.18
CA GLU A 114 -0.92 12.09 9.28
C GLU A 114 0.45 11.62 8.77
N THR A 115 1.50 12.20 9.35
CA THR A 115 2.86 11.68 9.26
C THR A 115 3.38 11.44 10.67
N VAL A 116 4.11 10.35 10.86
CA VAL A 116 4.69 10.01 12.15
C VAL A 116 6.21 9.98 12.05
N THR A 117 6.86 10.53 13.05
CA THR A 117 8.30 10.43 13.26
C THR A 117 8.56 9.67 14.55
N ILE A 118 9.23 8.54 14.44
CA ILE A 118 9.57 7.67 15.56
C ILE A 118 11.08 7.73 15.75
N LYS A 119 11.53 8.08 16.96
CA LYS A 119 12.95 8.09 17.31
C LYS A 119 13.25 6.94 18.27
N MET A 120 14.26 6.19 17.93
CA MET A 120 14.77 5.05 18.68
C MET A 120 16.28 5.20 18.88
N ARG A 121 16.82 4.44 19.79
CA ARG A 121 18.27 4.34 19.96
C ARG A 121 18.76 2.99 19.44
N ASP A 122 19.89 3.00 18.78
CA ASP A 122 20.57 1.80 18.35
C ASP A 122 21.20 1.07 19.57
N MET A 123 21.29 -0.24 19.48
CA MET A 123 21.72 -1.09 20.59
C MET A 123 22.52 -2.29 20.10
N PRO A 124 23.50 -2.78 20.88
CA PRO A 124 24.05 -4.12 20.67
C PRO A 124 22.94 -5.17 20.74
N TYR A 125 22.91 -6.11 19.78
CA TYR A 125 21.89 -7.12 19.71
C TYR A 125 22.44 -8.46 19.20
N ASN A 126 22.05 -9.54 19.85
CA ASN A 126 22.52 -10.88 19.59
C ASN A 126 21.78 -11.61 18.45
N ASP A 127 20.95 -10.90 17.70
CA ASP A 127 20.19 -11.37 16.54
C ASP A 127 19.15 -12.48 16.83
N ALA A 128 18.75 -12.68 18.09
CA ALA A 128 17.89 -13.79 18.52
C ALA A 128 16.55 -13.91 17.78
N ILE A 129 15.98 -12.77 17.31
CA ILE A 129 14.68 -12.76 16.63
C ILE A 129 14.85 -12.66 15.10
N VAL A 130 15.94 -12.03 14.65
CA VAL A 130 16.14 -11.68 13.24
C VAL A 130 17.08 -12.62 12.48
N ASP A 131 17.72 -13.55 13.15
CA ASP A 131 18.58 -14.58 12.54
C ASP A 131 18.21 -15.97 13.07
N PRO A 132 17.49 -16.79 12.30
CA PRO A 132 17.09 -18.13 12.74
C PRO A 132 18.28 -19.10 12.87
N TYR A 133 19.41 -18.78 12.25
CA TYR A 133 20.64 -19.61 12.27
C TYR A 133 21.74 -18.98 13.13
N ARG A 134 21.38 -18.13 14.07
CA ARG A 134 22.31 -17.41 14.96
C ARG A 134 23.30 -18.34 15.66
N ASP A 135 22.80 -19.45 16.17
CA ASP A 135 23.59 -20.40 16.98
C ASP A 135 24.57 -21.21 16.13
N GLU A 136 24.43 -21.18 14.82
CA GLU A 136 25.32 -21.82 13.86
C GLU A 136 26.37 -20.84 13.27
N ARG A 137 26.34 -19.55 13.67
CA ARG A 137 27.30 -18.56 13.14
C ARG A 137 28.69 -18.79 13.75
N PRO A 138 29.77 -18.70 12.94
CA PRO A 138 31.15 -18.85 13.43
C PRO A 138 31.64 -17.61 14.22
N TYR A 139 30.75 -16.72 14.64
CA TYR A 139 31.03 -15.50 15.38
C TYR A 139 29.89 -15.15 16.32
N ASN A 140 30.18 -14.33 17.35
CA ASN A 140 29.12 -13.73 18.14
C ASN A 140 28.49 -12.53 17.39
N PRO A 141 27.17 -12.53 17.14
CA PRO A 141 26.50 -11.45 16.41
C PRO A 141 26.65 -10.05 17.04
N VAL A 142 26.87 -9.98 18.36
CA VAL A 142 27.08 -8.69 19.05
C VAL A 142 28.41 -8.03 18.61
N ASP A 143 29.43 -8.82 18.29
CA ASP A 143 30.74 -8.32 17.83
C ASP A 143 30.74 -7.82 16.39
N LYS A 144 29.64 -8.08 15.66
CA LYS A 144 29.46 -7.67 14.24
C LYS A 144 28.71 -6.36 14.08
N GLY A 145 28.47 -5.64 15.15
CA GLY A 145 27.80 -4.33 15.13
C GLY A 145 26.46 -4.33 15.86
N THR A 146 25.84 -3.18 15.85
CA THR A 146 24.57 -2.92 16.53
C THR A 146 23.36 -3.34 15.69
N PHE A 147 22.16 -3.27 16.26
CA PHE A 147 20.93 -3.78 15.63
C PHE A 147 20.63 -3.12 14.29
N TRP A 148 20.50 -1.80 14.28
CA TRP A 148 19.98 -1.08 13.11
C TRP A 148 20.87 -1.16 11.86
N PRO A 149 22.20 -0.99 11.93
CA PRO A 149 23.06 -1.15 10.77
C PRO A 149 23.00 -2.57 10.18
N LYS A 150 23.00 -3.60 11.04
CA LYS A 150 22.89 -5.01 10.60
C LYS A 150 21.53 -5.26 9.95
N TRP A 151 20.46 -4.77 10.56
CA TRP A 151 19.10 -4.97 10.07
C TRP A 151 18.89 -4.26 8.72
N LEU A 152 19.31 -3.00 8.59
CA LEU A 152 19.21 -2.23 7.34
C LEU A 152 20.02 -2.86 6.20
N ALA A 153 21.21 -3.39 6.49
CA ALA A 153 22.00 -4.09 5.50
C ALA A 153 21.32 -5.37 4.97
N ARG A 154 20.57 -6.07 5.83
CA ARG A 154 19.81 -7.28 5.49
C ARG A 154 18.45 -7.00 4.88
N ASN A 155 17.87 -5.81 5.14
CA ASN A 155 16.53 -5.39 4.72
C ASN A 155 16.55 -4.01 4.01
N PRO A 156 17.29 -3.83 2.90
CA PRO A 156 17.37 -2.54 2.22
C PRO A 156 16.02 -2.11 1.60
N TYR A 157 15.11 -3.05 1.34
CA TYR A 157 13.79 -2.81 0.74
C TYR A 157 12.70 -2.60 1.81
N TYR A 158 13.00 -1.85 2.86
CA TYR A 158 12.08 -1.57 3.96
C TYR A 158 11.04 -0.49 3.64
N GLN A 159 11.28 0.34 2.62
CA GLN A 159 10.32 1.38 2.21
C GLN A 159 9.01 0.74 1.73
N GLY A 160 7.90 1.36 2.11
CA GLY A 160 6.58 0.84 1.78
C GLY A 160 6.11 -0.33 2.66
N ARG A 161 6.91 -0.75 3.66
CA ARG A 161 6.50 -1.78 4.64
C ARG A 161 5.62 -1.17 5.72
N ASN A 162 4.79 -2.03 6.30
CA ASN A 162 3.89 -1.62 7.37
C ASN A 162 4.66 -1.34 8.64
N ILE A 163 4.25 -0.29 9.33
CA ILE A 163 4.65 0.04 10.69
C ILE A 163 3.41 0.41 11.49
N ARG A 164 3.30 -0.11 12.70
CA ARG A 164 2.18 0.17 13.61
C ARG A 164 2.70 0.80 14.88
N VAL A 165 1.94 1.75 15.40
CA VAL A 165 2.13 2.30 16.74
C VAL A 165 0.97 1.83 17.58
N LEU A 166 1.26 1.03 18.59
CA LEU A 166 0.30 0.48 19.52
C LEU A 166 0.39 1.26 20.83
N GLU A 167 -0.74 1.75 21.30
CA GLU A 167 -0.86 2.52 22.53
C GLU A 167 -1.83 1.83 23.48
N GLY A 168 -1.41 1.57 24.69
CA GLY A 168 -2.20 0.91 25.71
C GLY A 168 -1.62 1.11 27.11
N PHE A 169 -2.01 0.29 28.04
CA PHE A 169 -1.60 0.40 29.44
C PHE A 169 -1.06 -0.94 29.96
N ALA A 170 -0.18 -0.84 30.97
CA ALA A 170 0.34 -2.00 31.67
C ALA A 170 -0.78 -2.93 32.14
N GLY A 171 -0.56 -4.24 31.99
CA GLY A 171 -1.52 -5.27 32.35
C GLY A 171 -2.66 -5.52 31.36
N GLN A 172 -2.75 -4.76 30.28
CA GLN A 172 -3.70 -5.03 29.21
C GLN A 172 -3.15 -6.09 28.24
N PRO A 173 -3.98 -6.95 27.66
CA PRO A 173 -3.57 -7.83 26.57
C PRO A 173 -3.26 -6.99 25.32
N LEU A 174 -2.28 -7.42 24.53
CA LEU A 174 -1.83 -6.69 23.34
C LEU A 174 -2.97 -6.39 22.34
N GLY A 175 -3.93 -7.31 22.20
CA GLY A 175 -5.09 -7.14 21.32
C GLY A 175 -6.05 -6.01 21.71
N SER A 176 -5.95 -5.47 22.94
CA SER A 176 -6.73 -4.32 23.38
C SER A 176 -6.01 -2.96 23.19
N PHE A 177 -4.77 -2.97 22.72
CA PHE A 177 -4.04 -1.75 22.44
C PHE A 177 -4.63 -1.07 21.20
N ARG A 178 -4.73 0.25 21.25
CA ARG A 178 -5.12 1.05 20.09
C ARG A 178 -3.98 1.01 19.06
N ALA A 179 -4.24 0.48 17.88
CA ALA A 179 -3.28 0.43 16.79
C ALA A 179 -3.50 1.61 15.83
N ARG A 180 -2.40 2.28 15.44
CA ARG A 180 -2.35 3.22 14.32
C ARG A 180 -1.43 2.65 13.27
N HIS A 181 -1.88 2.63 12.01
CA HIS A 181 -1.23 1.97 10.90
C HIS A 181 -0.57 3.02 9.98
N TYR A 182 0.69 2.78 9.65
CA TYR A 182 1.49 3.65 8.79
C TYR A 182 2.31 2.82 7.81
N ILE A 183 2.86 3.51 6.81
CA ILE A 183 3.80 2.97 5.83
C ILE A 183 5.14 3.65 6.04
N ILE A 184 6.21 2.88 6.11
CA ILE A 184 7.58 3.39 6.27
C ILE A 184 8.00 4.16 5.02
N ASP A 185 8.39 5.42 5.22
CA ASP A 185 8.99 6.27 4.20
C ASP A 185 10.52 6.14 4.22
N SER A 186 11.12 6.34 5.38
CA SER A 186 12.57 6.26 5.54
C SER A 186 12.98 5.85 6.95
N ILE A 187 14.14 5.20 7.03
CA ILE A 187 14.84 4.88 8.28
C ILE A 187 16.26 5.41 8.15
N THR A 188 16.69 6.26 9.07
CA THR A 188 18.06 6.76 9.06
C THR A 188 19.05 5.74 9.64
N GLN A 189 20.28 5.78 9.20
CA GLN A 189 21.37 5.14 9.93
C GLN A 189 21.52 5.82 11.31
N PRO A 190 22.04 5.08 12.32
CA PRO A 190 22.34 5.69 13.61
C PRO A 190 23.29 6.90 13.47
N ASP A 191 22.94 8.00 14.10
CA ASP A 191 23.81 9.17 14.18
C ASP A 191 24.91 8.98 15.23
N SER A 192 25.75 10.02 15.46
CA SER A 192 26.82 9.98 16.44
C SER A 192 26.36 9.76 17.88
N SER A 193 25.09 10.01 18.19
CA SER A 193 24.46 9.72 19.48
C SER A 193 23.84 8.31 19.54
N GLY A 194 23.86 7.56 18.44
CA GLY A 194 23.18 6.28 18.28
C GLY A 194 21.66 6.44 18.07
N SER A 195 21.19 7.63 17.67
CA SER A 195 19.77 7.85 17.41
C SER A 195 19.40 7.42 16.00
N VAL A 196 18.30 6.65 15.88
CA VAL A 196 17.68 6.23 14.62
C VAL A 196 16.32 6.89 14.50
N THR A 197 16.04 7.47 13.35
CA THR A 197 14.75 8.10 13.06
C THR A 197 14.01 7.34 11.97
N ILE A 198 12.79 6.92 12.27
CA ILE A 198 11.85 6.34 11.30
C ILE A 198 10.80 7.39 10.97
N LYS A 199 10.65 7.69 9.69
CA LYS A 199 9.54 8.50 9.17
C LYS A 199 8.57 7.58 8.50
N ALA A 200 7.28 7.76 8.79
CA ALA A 200 6.20 7.01 8.19
C ALA A 200 4.98 7.90 7.95
N PHE A 201 4.09 7.46 7.10
CA PHE A 201 2.89 8.20 6.71
C PHE A 201 1.66 7.29 6.74
N ASP A 202 0.50 7.90 6.89
CA ASP A 202 -0.79 7.23 6.78
C ASP A 202 -0.90 6.48 5.45
N ILE A 203 -1.47 5.26 5.49
CA ILE A 203 -1.63 4.41 4.33
C ILE A 203 -2.44 5.07 3.21
N LEU A 204 -3.38 5.94 3.56
CA LEU A 204 -4.18 6.70 2.61
C LEU A 204 -3.33 7.63 1.71
N ARG A 205 -2.07 7.91 2.06
CA ARG A 205 -1.16 8.63 1.16
C ARG A 205 -0.90 7.88 -0.16
N LYS A 206 -1.20 6.58 -0.21
CA LYS A 206 -1.17 5.83 -1.47
C LYS A 206 -2.21 6.31 -2.49
N THR A 207 -3.25 7.01 -2.04
CA THR A 207 -4.24 7.63 -2.93
C THR A 207 -3.73 8.91 -3.60
N ASP A 208 -2.59 9.44 -3.13
CA ASP A 208 -1.97 10.64 -3.67
C ASP A 208 -0.92 10.26 -4.71
N GLY A 209 -0.96 10.88 -5.87
CA GLY A 209 0.07 10.78 -6.88
C GLY A 209 -0.24 9.85 -8.06
N ASP A 210 0.67 9.82 -9.02
CA ASP A 210 0.50 9.25 -10.35
C ASP A 210 0.18 7.74 -10.39
N LYS A 211 0.44 7.02 -9.30
CA LYS A 211 0.18 5.57 -9.22
C LYS A 211 -1.24 5.20 -8.82
N ALA A 212 -2.02 6.17 -8.35
CA ALA A 212 -3.41 6.01 -7.94
C ALA A 212 -4.36 6.80 -8.86
N LYS A 213 -4.05 6.87 -10.13
CA LYS A 213 -4.92 7.47 -11.15
C LYS A 213 -5.92 6.44 -11.67
N TYR A 214 -7.14 6.89 -11.86
CA TYR A 214 -8.17 6.07 -12.46
C TYR A 214 -9.08 6.92 -13.36
N PRO A 215 -9.53 6.43 -14.54
CA PRO A 215 -9.14 5.16 -15.19
C PRO A 215 -7.63 5.07 -15.48
N GLU A 216 -7.11 3.84 -15.50
CA GLU A 216 -5.72 3.65 -15.93
C GLU A 216 -5.54 4.15 -17.36
N VAL A 217 -4.44 4.86 -17.61
CA VAL A 217 -4.08 5.33 -18.96
C VAL A 217 -3.70 4.13 -19.81
N ILE A 218 -4.43 3.93 -20.89
CA ILE A 218 -4.15 2.89 -21.87
C ILE A 218 -3.53 3.53 -23.13
N ARG A 219 -2.85 2.73 -23.93
CA ARG A 219 -2.36 3.13 -25.25
C ARG A 219 -3.35 2.65 -26.30
N CYS A 220 -4.17 3.57 -26.81
CA CYS A 220 -5.14 3.29 -27.84
C CYS A 220 -5.27 4.52 -28.72
N SER A 221 -5.22 4.37 -30.04
CA SER A 221 -5.36 5.46 -30.98
C SER A 221 -6.17 5.04 -32.22
N LEU A 222 -6.78 5.98 -32.90
CA LEU A 222 -7.49 5.70 -34.14
C LEU A 222 -6.57 5.14 -35.24
N SER A 223 -7.01 4.10 -35.92
CA SER A 223 -6.27 3.51 -37.05
C SER A 223 -6.55 4.17 -38.40
N SER A 224 -7.64 4.92 -38.47
CA SER A 224 -8.07 5.65 -39.67
C SER A 224 -8.98 6.82 -39.29
N ASP A 225 -9.17 7.76 -40.22
CA ASP A 225 -10.12 8.85 -40.05
C ASP A 225 -11.53 8.33 -39.81
N VAL A 226 -12.29 9.03 -38.97
CA VAL A 226 -13.65 8.69 -38.55
C VAL A 226 -14.53 9.91 -38.70
N ASP A 227 -15.57 9.84 -39.52
CA ASP A 227 -16.56 10.92 -39.64
C ASP A 227 -17.55 10.93 -38.47
N ALA A 228 -18.27 12.04 -38.31
CA ALA A 228 -19.23 12.26 -37.22
C ALA A 228 -20.41 11.27 -37.20
N SER A 229 -20.62 10.46 -38.26
CA SER A 229 -21.76 9.56 -38.41
C SER A 229 -21.39 8.07 -38.24
N GLN A 230 -20.10 7.74 -38.27
CA GLN A 230 -19.66 6.36 -38.21
C GLN A 230 -20.04 5.69 -36.88
N THR A 231 -20.57 4.46 -37.01
CA THR A 231 -21.00 3.62 -35.88
C THR A 231 -20.07 2.44 -35.63
N THR A 232 -18.98 2.37 -36.39
CA THR A 232 -17.92 1.36 -36.22
C THR A 232 -16.57 2.10 -36.28
N ILE A 233 -15.74 1.92 -35.26
CA ILE A 233 -14.49 2.64 -35.11
C ILE A 233 -13.36 1.61 -34.94
N GLN A 234 -12.29 1.74 -35.73
CA GLN A 234 -11.11 0.91 -35.65
C GLN A 234 -9.97 1.65 -34.96
N ALA A 235 -9.24 0.95 -34.11
CA ALA A 235 -8.16 1.52 -33.32
C ALA A 235 -6.99 0.55 -33.15
N ALA A 236 -5.80 1.09 -32.95
CA ALA A 236 -4.65 0.35 -32.47
C ALA A 236 -4.72 0.21 -30.95
N GLY A 237 -4.77 -1.02 -30.43
CA GLY A 237 -4.91 -1.26 -28.99
C GLY A 237 -5.20 -2.71 -28.67
N ALA A 238 -5.57 -2.99 -27.40
CA ALA A 238 -5.93 -4.32 -26.95
C ALA A 238 -7.39 -4.37 -26.50
N ALA A 239 -8.17 -5.33 -27.01
CA ALA A 239 -9.57 -5.49 -26.65
C ALA A 239 -9.79 -5.79 -25.16
N SER A 240 -8.80 -6.43 -24.51
CA SER A 240 -8.80 -6.71 -23.06
C SER A 240 -8.89 -5.43 -22.21
N ASP A 241 -8.38 -4.30 -22.72
CA ASP A 241 -8.42 -3.04 -21.99
C ASP A 241 -9.83 -2.47 -21.84
N PHE A 242 -10.79 -2.96 -22.62
CA PHE A 242 -12.18 -2.50 -22.66
C PHE A 242 -13.18 -3.56 -22.18
N ASN A 243 -12.72 -4.75 -21.77
CA ASN A 243 -13.54 -5.86 -21.29
C ASN A 243 -13.28 -6.11 -19.81
N VAL A 244 -14.14 -5.58 -18.94
CA VAL A 244 -14.04 -5.81 -17.50
C VAL A 244 -15.41 -6.25 -16.97
N SER A 245 -15.37 -7.27 -16.12
CA SER A 245 -16.54 -7.73 -15.34
C SER A 245 -16.32 -7.34 -13.89
N ASP A 246 -16.93 -6.25 -13.47
CA ASP A 246 -16.85 -5.75 -12.10
C ASP A 246 -18.22 -5.15 -11.71
N PRO A 247 -18.75 -5.42 -10.50
CA PRO A 247 -20.07 -4.95 -10.09
C PRO A 247 -20.17 -3.44 -9.87
N ILE A 248 -19.05 -2.76 -9.68
CA ILE A 248 -18.99 -1.31 -9.40
C ILE A 248 -18.72 -0.50 -10.66
N ILE A 249 -17.98 -1.08 -11.62
CA ILE A 249 -17.58 -0.38 -12.84
C ILE A 249 -18.14 -1.06 -14.08
N SER A 250 -18.42 -0.26 -15.08
CA SER A 250 -18.73 -0.74 -16.41
C SER A 250 -17.99 0.07 -17.45
N TYR A 251 -17.55 -0.63 -18.49
CA TYR A 251 -17.02 -0.06 -19.69
C TYR A 251 -18.12 -0.03 -20.75
N GLY A 252 -17.95 0.80 -21.74
CA GLY A 252 -18.94 0.97 -22.79
C GLY A 252 -18.88 2.37 -23.37
N PHE A 253 -17.85 3.13 -22.93
CA PHE A 253 -17.61 4.50 -23.39
C PHE A 253 -16.13 4.70 -23.66
N ILE A 254 -15.84 5.46 -24.72
CA ILE A 254 -14.53 6.00 -25.06
C ILE A 254 -14.65 7.51 -25.25
N ARG A 255 -13.55 8.21 -25.08
CA ARG A 255 -13.43 9.62 -25.42
C ARG A 255 -12.36 9.81 -26.49
N ILE A 256 -12.68 10.53 -27.51
CA ILE A 256 -11.76 10.98 -28.54
C ILE A 256 -11.86 12.51 -28.61
N ASN A 257 -10.79 13.20 -28.33
CA ASN A 257 -10.79 14.66 -28.16
C ASN A 257 -11.87 15.08 -27.13
N ASP A 258 -12.86 15.86 -27.53
CA ASP A 258 -13.96 16.32 -26.67
C ASP A 258 -15.23 15.47 -26.79
N GLU A 259 -15.25 14.48 -27.68
CA GLU A 259 -16.42 13.64 -27.90
C GLU A 259 -16.38 12.37 -27.05
N VAL A 260 -17.48 12.07 -26.34
CA VAL A 260 -17.73 10.79 -25.65
C VAL A 260 -18.65 9.92 -26.52
N ILE A 261 -18.18 8.73 -26.81
CA ILE A 261 -18.83 7.77 -27.71
C ILE A 261 -19.15 6.52 -26.90
N ALA A 262 -20.42 6.10 -26.89
CA ALA A 262 -20.78 4.80 -26.34
C ALA A 262 -20.56 3.70 -27.40
N PHE A 263 -20.16 2.49 -26.98
CA PHE A 263 -20.02 1.33 -27.85
C PHE A 263 -20.72 0.10 -27.26
N GLY A 264 -21.21 -0.76 -28.12
CA GLY A 264 -21.90 -1.99 -27.70
C GLY A 264 -20.96 -3.15 -27.46
N SER A 265 -19.89 -3.26 -28.22
CA SER A 265 -18.87 -4.31 -28.06
C SER A 265 -17.53 -3.88 -28.65
N VAL A 266 -16.46 -4.51 -28.18
CA VAL A 266 -15.12 -4.40 -28.76
C VAL A 266 -14.65 -5.79 -29.19
N SER A 267 -14.02 -5.89 -30.35
CA SER A 267 -13.46 -7.13 -30.89
C SER A 267 -12.03 -6.92 -31.36
N ASP A 268 -11.20 -7.93 -31.14
CA ASP A 268 -9.87 -8.01 -31.73
C ASP A 268 -10.01 -8.42 -33.22
N ILE A 269 -9.46 -7.65 -34.12
CA ILE A 269 -9.51 -7.91 -35.57
C ILE A 269 -8.14 -8.31 -36.11
N GLY A 270 -7.17 -8.57 -35.22
CA GLY A 270 -5.82 -9.00 -35.56
C GLY A 270 -4.85 -7.86 -35.87
N GLY A 271 -3.56 -8.18 -35.87
CA GLY A 271 -2.53 -7.19 -36.18
C GLY A 271 -2.34 -6.08 -35.15
N GLY A 272 -2.83 -6.26 -33.91
CA GLY A 272 -2.82 -5.20 -32.88
C GLY A 272 -3.93 -4.18 -33.07
N LEU A 273 -4.92 -4.49 -33.90
CA LEU A 273 -6.08 -3.64 -34.14
C LEU A 273 -7.33 -4.20 -33.44
N ILE A 274 -8.13 -3.30 -32.95
CA ILE A 274 -9.44 -3.57 -32.35
C ILE A 274 -10.53 -2.78 -33.07
N GLN A 275 -11.77 -3.26 -32.93
CA GLN A 275 -12.92 -2.61 -33.50
C GLN A 275 -14.00 -2.41 -32.45
N PHE A 276 -14.43 -1.17 -32.25
CA PHE A 276 -15.62 -0.82 -31.49
C PHE A 276 -16.85 -0.90 -32.38
N ASN A 277 -17.86 -1.64 -31.96
CA ASN A 277 -19.08 -1.90 -32.71
C ASN A 277 -20.29 -1.28 -32.03
N GLY A 278 -21.26 -0.87 -32.83
CA GLY A 278 -22.49 -0.27 -32.33
C GLY A 278 -22.25 1.04 -31.58
N CYS A 279 -21.36 1.87 -32.14
CA CYS A 279 -21.01 3.16 -31.56
C CYS A 279 -22.21 4.12 -31.65
N THR A 280 -22.54 4.74 -30.52
CA THR A 280 -23.47 5.87 -30.44
C THR A 280 -22.64 7.12 -30.19
N ARG A 281 -22.71 8.06 -31.14
CA ARG A 281 -21.94 9.33 -31.14
C ARG A 281 -22.60 10.35 -30.22
N ALA A 282 -21.84 11.37 -29.82
CA ALA A 282 -22.33 12.51 -29.04
C ALA A 282 -23.06 12.16 -27.76
N THR A 283 -22.52 11.20 -26.97
CA THR A 283 -23.13 10.82 -25.70
C THR A 283 -22.69 11.70 -24.54
N ASN A 284 -23.41 11.64 -23.43
CA ASN A 284 -23.10 12.38 -22.19
C ASN A 284 -22.95 13.91 -22.37
N GLY A 285 -23.74 14.49 -23.29
CA GLY A 285 -23.79 15.94 -23.51
C GLY A 285 -22.65 16.49 -24.36
N THR A 286 -21.90 15.62 -25.06
CA THR A 286 -20.90 16.03 -26.06
C THR A 286 -21.50 16.14 -27.46
N GLU A 287 -20.76 16.70 -28.42
CA GLU A 287 -21.16 16.84 -29.84
C GLU A 287 -20.35 15.88 -30.71
N ALA A 288 -20.98 15.34 -31.76
CA ALA A 288 -20.28 14.47 -32.69
C ALA A 288 -19.37 15.32 -33.62
N SER A 289 -18.15 14.84 -33.78
CA SER A 289 -17.16 15.49 -34.65
C SER A 289 -16.39 14.48 -35.47
N ASP A 290 -15.73 14.95 -36.52
CA ASP A 290 -14.77 14.14 -37.25
C ASP A 290 -13.48 14.02 -36.45
N HIS A 291 -12.85 12.85 -36.56
CA HIS A 291 -11.59 12.55 -35.88
C HIS A 291 -10.57 12.03 -36.90
N SER A 292 -9.31 12.38 -36.68
CA SER A 292 -8.22 11.97 -37.57
C SER A 292 -7.54 10.69 -37.10
N ALA A 293 -6.96 9.97 -38.06
CA ALA A 293 -6.07 8.86 -37.74
C ALA A 293 -5.00 9.32 -36.72
N GLU A 294 -4.63 8.42 -35.81
CA GLU A 294 -3.69 8.64 -34.70
C GLU A 294 -4.22 9.49 -33.53
N ASP A 295 -5.44 10.02 -33.59
CA ASP A 295 -6.07 10.64 -32.42
C ASP A 295 -6.13 9.64 -31.26
N ASP A 296 -5.78 10.10 -30.05
CA ASP A 296 -5.80 9.28 -28.85
C ASP A 296 -7.22 8.91 -28.43
N ILE A 297 -7.40 7.63 -28.08
CA ILE A 297 -8.64 7.11 -27.52
C ILE A 297 -8.45 6.88 -26.03
N PHE A 298 -9.24 7.57 -25.22
CA PHE A 298 -9.26 7.41 -23.78
C PHE A 298 -10.40 6.46 -23.36
N ARG A 299 -10.07 5.50 -22.51
CA ARG A 299 -11.06 4.63 -21.89
C ARG A 299 -11.86 5.43 -20.88
N CYS A 300 -13.16 5.49 -21.04
CA CYS A 300 -14.08 6.03 -20.06
C CYS A 300 -14.68 4.92 -19.21
N VAL A 301 -14.85 5.17 -17.92
CA VAL A 301 -15.37 4.19 -16.98
C VAL A 301 -16.57 4.79 -16.26
N ARG A 302 -17.70 4.10 -16.36
CA ARG A 302 -18.86 4.41 -15.53
C ARG A 302 -18.67 3.74 -14.19
N VAL A 303 -18.69 4.52 -13.12
CA VAL A 303 -18.67 4.04 -11.72
C VAL A 303 -20.07 4.20 -11.16
N ALA A 304 -20.66 3.12 -10.67
CA ALA A 304 -22.02 3.14 -10.12
C ALA A 304 -22.17 2.20 -8.93
N GLY A 305 -22.92 2.64 -7.92
CA GLY A 305 -23.21 1.84 -6.73
C GLY A 305 -23.38 2.68 -5.49
N LYS A 306 -23.51 2.03 -4.34
CA LYS A 306 -23.57 2.69 -3.04
C LYS A 306 -22.30 3.49 -2.81
N SER A 307 -22.41 4.72 -2.30
CA SER A 307 -21.28 5.65 -2.18
C SER A 307 -20.10 5.07 -1.41
N TRP A 308 -20.32 4.38 -0.31
CA TRP A 308 -19.26 3.76 0.48
C TRP A 308 -18.64 2.53 -0.21
N LYS A 309 -19.43 1.75 -0.98
CA LYS A 309 -18.89 0.63 -1.76
C LYS A 309 -18.00 1.13 -2.90
N VAL A 310 -18.40 2.23 -3.55
CA VAL A 310 -17.57 2.90 -4.55
C VAL A 310 -16.28 3.42 -3.90
N ALA A 311 -16.37 4.03 -2.71
CA ALA A 311 -15.19 4.51 -1.99
C ALA A 311 -14.25 3.35 -1.61
N ALA A 312 -14.78 2.25 -1.06
CA ALA A 312 -14.00 1.06 -0.74
C ALA A 312 -13.31 0.49 -1.99
N TRP A 313 -14.04 0.37 -3.08
CA TRP A 313 -13.52 -0.11 -4.35
C TRP A 313 -12.38 0.79 -4.89
N LEU A 314 -12.52 2.12 -4.83
CA LEU A 314 -11.47 3.07 -5.23
C LEU A 314 -10.20 2.92 -4.39
N LEU A 315 -10.37 2.63 -3.10
CA LEU A 315 -9.24 2.44 -2.18
C LEU A 315 -8.54 1.08 -2.42
N GLU A 316 -9.28 0.00 -2.58
CA GLU A 316 -8.71 -1.35 -2.75
C GLU A 316 -8.12 -1.55 -4.16
N GLY A 317 -8.87 -1.21 -5.19
CA GLY A 317 -8.51 -1.41 -6.58
C GLY A 317 -7.48 -0.37 -7.06
N PRO A 318 -7.90 0.85 -7.43
CA PRO A 318 -7.00 1.87 -7.96
C PRO A 318 -5.86 2.27 -7.04
N ALA A 319 -6.15 2.54 -5.76
CA ALA A 319 -5.14 2.97 -4.79
C ALA A 319 -4.33 1.82 -4.19
N LYS A 320 -4.71 0.56 -4.45
CA LYS A 320 -4.02 -0.65 -4.00
C LYS A 320 -3.76 -0.65 -2.49
N ILE A 321 -4.75 -0.18 -1.72
CA ILE A 321 -4.74 -0.30 -0.27
C ILE A 321 -5.17 -1.73 0.06
N PRO A 322 -4.37 -2.49 0.82
CA PRO A 322 -4.75 -3.87 1.18
C PRO A 322 -6.07 -3.91 1.93
N SER A 323 -6.95 -4.86 1.58
CA SER A 323 -8.30 -5.01 2.15
C SER A 323 -8.31 -5.16 3.68
N GLN A 324 -7.24 -5.65 4.28
CA GLN A 324 -7.10 -5.72 5.74
C GLN A 324 -7.18 -4.37 6.47
N TYR A 325 -7.03 -3.25 5.74
CA TYR A 325 -7.17 -1.88 6.28
C TYR A 325 -8.55 -1.28 6.02
N ILE A 326 -9.41 -1.99 5.29
CA ILE A 326 -10.75 -1.53 4.93
C ILE A 326 -11.73 -2.58 5.44
N ASP A 327 -12.39 -2.30 6.55
CA ASP A 327 -13.41 -3.17 7.11
C ASP A 327 -14.74 -2.93 6.37
N ASN A 328 -14.90 -3.60 5.22
CA ASN A 328 -16.11 -3.48 4.40
C ASN A 328 -17.37 -3.88 5.16
N ALA A 329 -17.29 -4.81 6.10
CA ALA A 329 -18.44 -5.24 6.90
C ALA A 329 -18.84 -4.17 7.91
N ALA A 330 -17.86 -3.53 8.57
CA ALA A 330 -18.13 -2.40 9.46
C ALA A 330 -18.68 -1.19 8.67
N TRP A 331 -18.14 -0.92 7.48
CA TRP A 331 -18.66 0.15 6.61
C TRP A 331 -20.10 -0.13 6.17
N ASP A 332 -20.43 -1.37 5.79
CA ASP A 332 -21.81 -1.73 5.46
C ASP A 332 -22.75 -1.54 6.67
N ALA A 333 -22.36 -2.04 7.83
CA ALA A 333 -23.17 -1.92 9.05
C ALA A 333 -23.39 -0.47 9.48
N GLU A 334 -22.40 0.39 9.32
CA GLU A 334 -22.48 1.81 9.69
C GLU A 334 -23.22 2.64 8.63
N CYS A 335 -22.95 2.42 7.36
CA CYS A 335 -23.47 3.28 6.28
C CYS A 335 -24.88 2.89 5.82
N GLU A 336 -25.22 1.59 5.80
CA GLU A 336 -26.52 1.10 5.33
C GLU A 336 -27.71 1.78 6.03
N PRO A 337 -27.75 1.94 7.37
CA PRO A 337 -28.87 2.61 8.05
C PRO A 337 -29.05 4.09 7.71
N TRP A 338 -27.98 4.79 7.32
CA TRP A 338 -27.98 6.24 7.20
C TRP A 338 -27.95 6.76 5.76
N ILE A 339 -27.20 6.09 4.88
CA ILE A 339 -26.94 6.60 3.53
C ILE A 339 -27.25 5.60 2.43
N ASN A 340 -28.07 4.58 2.70
CA ASN A 340 -28.43 3.54 1.71
C ASN A 340 -29.15 4.08 0.47
N THR A 341 -29.71 5.28 0.53
CA THR A 341 -30.34 5.94 -0.61
C THR A 341 -29.37 6.72 -1.50
N PHE A 342 -28.11 6.89 -1.08
CA PHE A 342 -27.12 7.60 -1.85
C PHE A 342 -26.40 6.65 -2.80
N ASP A 343 -26.86 6.61 -4.03
CA ASP A 343 -26.18 5.92 -5.13
C ASP A 343 -25.33 6.92 -5.92
N VAL A 344 -24.08 6.54 -6.17
CA VAL A 344 -23.19 7.24 -7.09
C VAL A 344 -23.38 6.68 -8.49
N SER A 345 -23.49 7.53 -9.49
CA SER A 345 -23.40 7.14 -10.90
C SER A 345 -22.68 8.27 -11.65
N THR A 346 -21.44 8.01 -12.01
CA THR A 346 -20.61 8.98 -12.70
C THR A 346 -19.81 8.34 -13.83
N LEU A 347 -19.49 9.11 -14.86
CA LEU A 347 -18.61 8.71 -15.94
C LEU A 347 -17.27 9.43 -15.78
N LEU A 348 -16.21 8.65 -15.58
CA LEU A 348 -14.84 9.15 -15.57
C LEU A 348 -14.30 9.12 -16.99
N THR A 349 -14.02 10.28 -17.56
CA THR A 349 -13.61 10.44 -18.97
C THR A 349 -12.11 10.67 -19.13
N GLU A 350 -11.41 10.90 -18.04
CA GLU A 350 -9.96 11.08 -18.01
C GLU A 350 -9.38 10.59 -16.72
N ALA A 351 -8.08 10.22 -16.73
CA ALA A 351 -7.38 9.75 -15.56
C ALA A 351 -7.20 10.88 -14.54
N ALA A 352 -7.79 10.69 -13.37
CA ALA A 352 -7.64 11.59 -12.22
C ALA A 352 -7.09 10.82 -11.02
N ASP A 353 -6.45 11.54 -10.09
CA ASP A 353 -6.02 10.93 -8.83
C ASP A 353 -7.25 10.46 -8.05
N VAL A 354 -7.19 9.27 -7.44
CA VAL A 354 -8.27 8.73 -6.60
C VAL A 354 -8.67 9.70 -5.47
N ASN A 355 -7.77 10.60 -5.12
CA ASN A 355 -7.95 11.60 -4.07
C ASN A 355 -8.63 12.90 -4.58
N LYS A 356 -8.98 13.01 -5.85
CA LYS A 356 -9.67 14.18 -6.43
C LYS A 356 -11.12 13.88 -6.73
#